data_045e5ac922b1a9ea884e0bff93d6c2c1
#
_entry.id   045e5ac922b1a9ea884e0bff93d6c2c1
#
_cell.length_a   1.000
_cell.length_b   1.000
_cell.length_c   1.000
_cell.angle_alpha   90.00
_cell.angle_beta   90.00
_cell.angle_gamma   90.00
#
_symmetry.space_group_name_H-M   'P 1'
#
loop_
_entity.id
_entity.type
_entity.pdbx_description
1 polymer ?
#
loop_
_entity_poly.entity_id
_entity_poly.type
_entity_poly.pdbx_seq_one_letter_code
_entity_poly.pdbx_strand_id
1 'polypeptide(L)'
;MLRVIKLALLIGLLFVSCGVGRSFGGSLEGREPSGNERKPEGTEIIVAQESSPVKDDSLVEQLRTLEKSVSMLRSEVKELRDQLNRIQVCLPVTVYKLPEVVSICGEKVPLEDKKAWEVLDQEFLSALGSEIQVLLWMKRARRYFPYIEKKLSEMNLPDDLKYLAVAESGLRPYAVSSARAAGVWQFIPSTGEKYGMRGNREIDERFDVFKATEGALTYLKALYEEFRSWPLAMAAYNTGETRIRKEVALQRTCDYFRLDLPLETERYVYRIAVAKIILSDPKKYGFSLDENQLYEALQLERIQIELPMPLPITDVASAIGVYYKDIKEMNLHLTGDVIPSGGQTLNLPPGSSERFWSFFRNWKRTCRRKK
;
A
#
# COMPACT_ATOMS: atom_id res chain seq x y z
N MET A 1 -14.32 -38.96 14.69
CA MET A 1 -12.96 -39.51 14.76
C MET A 1 -12.41 -39.98 13.40
N LEU A 2 -13.17 -40.70 12.57
CA LEU A 2 -12.65 -41.16 11.25
C LEU A 2 -12.35 -40.08 10.23
N ARG A 3 -12.97 -38.89 10.30
CA ARG A 3 -12.70 -37.77 9.38
C ARG A 3 -11.41 -36.97 9.71
N VAL A 4 -10.96 -36.98 10.95
CA VAL A 4 -9.73 -36.29 11.40
C VAL A 4 -8.49 -37.10 10.99
N ILE A 5 -8.59 -38.43 10.94
CA ILE A 5 -7.47 -39.30 10.52
C ILE A 5 -7.19 -39.19 9.00
N LYS A 6 -8.25 -38.96 8.19
CA LYS A 6 -8.03 -38.72 6.73
C LYS A 6 -7.35 -37.42 6.42
N LEU A 7 -7.51 -36.36 7.23
CA LEU A 7 -6.86 -35.07 7.03
C LEU A 7 -5.36 -35.13 7.34
N ALA A 8 -4.96 -35.91 8.35
CA ALA A 8 -3.55 -36.08 8.71
C ALA A 8 -2.73 -36.86 7.66
N LEU A 9 -3.37 -37.77 6.92
CA LEU A 9 -2.72 -38.55 5.84
C LEU A 9 -2.55 -37.74 4.55
N LEU A 10 -3.40 -36.73 4.29
CA LEU A 10 -3.29 -35.86 3.10
C LEU A 10 -2.16 -34.82 3.24
N ILE A 11 -1.87 -34.37 4.46
CA ILE A 11 -0.79 -33.41 4.73
C ILE A 11 0.60 -34.07 4.63
N GLY A 12 0.70 -35.39 4.94
CA GLY A 12 1.96 -36.13 4.81
C GLY A 12 2.42 -36.40 3.37
N LEU A 13 1.52 -36.40 2.40
CA LEU A 13 1.83 -36.68 0.99
C LEU A 13 2.27 -35.45 0.19
N LEU A 14 2.07 -34.24 0.69
CA LEU A 14 2.48 -32.98 0.03
C LEU A 14 3.94 -32.59 0.25
N PHE A 15 4.67 -33.26 1.18
CA PHE A 15 6.07 -32.93 1.49
C PHE A 15 7.10 -33.82 0.77
N VAL A 16 6.71 -34.80 -0.04
CA VAL A 16 7.64 -35.74 -0.70
C VAL A 16 7.96 -35.39 -2.16
N SER A 17 7.33 -34.35 -2.74
CA SER A 17 7.47 -34.05 -4.17
C SER A 17 8.31 -32.81 -4.51
N CYS A 18 9.19 -32.35 -3.65
CA CYS A 18 10.07 -31.22 -3.98
C CYS A 18 11.52 -31.50 -3.57
N GLY A 19 12.19 -32.27 -4.35
CA GLY A 19 13.63 -32.50 -4.21
C GLY A 19 14.17 -33.37 -5.37
N VAL A 20 14.94 -32.75 -6.19
CA VAL A 20 16.03 -33.18 -7.07
C VAL A 20 15.96 -32.47 -8.43
N GLY A 21 16.97 -31.69 -8.68
CA GLY A 21 17.27 -31.05 -9.95
C GLY A 21 18.45 -30.09 -9.86
N ARG A 22 19.64 -30.59 -9.58
CA ARG A 22 20.87 -29.81 -9.76
C ARG A 22 21.37 -30.04 -11.18
N SER A 23 21.45 -29.00 -11.98
CA SER A 23 22.18 -28.94 -13.24
C SER A 23 23.62 -28.51 -12.97
N PHE A 24 24.56 -29.27 -13.49
CA PHE A 24 25.94 -28.85 -13.69
C PHE A 24 26.08 -28.20 -15.06
N GLY A 25 26.51 -26.96 -15.09
CA GLY A 25 27.02 -26.31 -16.30
C GLY A 25 28.55 -26.45 -16.33
N GLY A 26 29.05 -26.74 -17.52
CA GLY A 26 30.47 -26.72 -17.85
C GLY A 26 30.66 -26.40 -19.28
N SER A 27 31.13 -25.18 -19.56
CA SER A 27 31.63 -24.74 -20.87
C SER A 27 33.02 -25.25 -21.11
N LEU A 28 33.33 -25.68 -22.33
CA LEU A 28 34.68 -25.66 -22.90
C LEU A 28 34.64 -25.44 -24.41
N GLU A 29 35.47 -24.52 -24.85
CA GLU A 29 35.75 -24.05 -26.19
C GLU A 29 36.51 -25.05 -27.06
N GLY A 30 36.26 -24.97 -28.35
CA GLY A 30 37.27 -24.81 -29.40
C GLY A 30 38.07 -26.01 -29.92
N ARG A 31 37.84 -26.37 -31.16
CA ARG A 31 38.83 -26.48 -32.26
C ARG A 31 38.36 -27.43 -33.37
N GLU A 32 38.18 -26.88 -34.57
CA GLU A 32 38.36 -27.64 -35.80
C GLU A 32 39.85 -28.03 -35.98
N PRO A 33 40.17 -29.11 -36.74
CA PRO A 33 40.51 -28.92 -38.12
C PRO A 33 40.18 -30.12 -39.08
N SER A 34 39.87 -29.72 -40.30
CA SER A 34 40.16 -30.28 -41.62
C SER A 34 40.57 -31.76 -41.80
N GLY A 35 39.96 -32.39 -42.82
CA GLY A 35 40.70 -33.20 -43.74
C GLY A 35 40.17 -34.59 -44.12
N ASN A 36 39.70 -34.65 -45.34
CA ASN A 36 39.93 -35.72 -46.32
C ASN A 36 39.02 -36.94 -46.39
N GLU A 37 38.50 -37.01 -47.54
CA GLU A 37 37.81 -38.03 -48.31
C GLU A 37 38.20 -39.49 -48.03
N ARG A 38 37.15 -40.36 -48.07
CA ARG A 38 37.13 -41.63 -48.84
C ARG A 38 35.71 -42.23 -48.80
N LYS A 39 35.07 -42.38 -49.93
CA LYS A 39 33.99 -43.35 -50.15
C LYS A 39 34.55 -44.77 -50.07
N PRO A 40 33.77 -45.71 -49.58
CA PRO A 40 33.34 -46.85 -50.43
C PRO A 40 31.88 -47.25 -50.23
N GLU A 41 31.30 -47.58 -51.37
CA GLU A 41 30.34 -48.59 -51.76
C GLU A 41 29.42 -49.26 -50.71
N GLY A 42 28.13 -49.23 -51.08
CA GLY A 42 27.20 -50.34 -50.99
C GLY A 42 26.75 -50.80 -49.61
N THR A 43 25.62 -50.27 -49.18
CA THR A 43 24.81 -50.97 -48.15
C THR A 43 23.34 -50.81 -48.52
N GLU A 44 22.66 -51.93 -48.66
CA GLU A 44 21.23 -52.06 -48.95
C GLU A 44 20.36 -51.24 -48.00
N ILE A 45 19.44 -50.48 -48.59
CA ILE A 45 18.39 -49.79 -47.85
C ILE A 45 17.39 -50.89 -47.46
N ILE A 46 17.44 -51.31 -46.20
CA ILE A 46 16.34 -52.03 -45.58
C ILE A 46 15.25 -50.99 -45.33
N VAL A 47 14.20 -50.99 -46.14
CA VAL A 47 12.99 -50.27 -45.94
C VAL A 47 12.36 -50.82 -44.64
N ALA A 48 12.50 -50.05 -43.56
CA ALA A 48 11.75 -50.32 -42.34
C ALA A 48 10.24 -50.14 -42.65
N GLN A 49 9.52 -51.22 -42.60
CA GLN A 49 8.05 -51.18 -42.63
C GLN A 49 7.58 -50.24 -41.54
N GLU A 50 6.81 -49.22 -41.93
CA GLU A 50 6.02 -48.41 -41.02
C GLU A 50 5.12 -49.33 -40.18
N SER A 51 5.46 -49.52 -38.94
CA SER A 51 4.56 -50.13 -37.97
C SER A 51 3.35 -49.20 -37.80
N SER A 52 2.19 -49.68 -38.20
CA SER A 52 0.89 -49.04 -37.92
C SER A 52 0.83 -48.54 -36.51
N PRO A 53 0.26 -47.33 -36.25
CA PRO A 53 0.11 -46.84 -34.90
C PRO A 53 -0.84 -47.79 -34.14
N VAL A 54 -0.28 -48.52 -33.20
CA VAL A 54 -1.07 -49.25 -32.19
C VAL A 54 -1.87 -48.20 -31.46
N LYS A 55 -3.16 -48.10 -31.78
CA LYS A 55 -4.09 -47.33 -30.97
C LYS A 55 -4.21 -48.04 -29.63
N ASP A 56 -3.44 -47.56 -28.65
CA ASP A 56 -3.55 -48.05 -27.27
C ASP A 56 -4.79 -47.39 -26.64
N ASP A 57 -5.97 -47.94 -26.99
CA ASP A 57 -7.26 -47.50 -26.45
C ASP A 57 -7.29 -47.59 -24.93
N SER A 58 -6.46 -48.45 -24.32
CA SER A 58 -6.26 -48.57 -22.91
C SER A 58 -5.59 -47.31 -22.31
N LEU A 59 -4.58 -46.76 -22.97
CA LEU A 59 -3.88 -45.55 -22.53
C LEU A 59 -4.78 -44.31 -22.62
N VAL A 60 -5.57 -44.22 -23.67
CA VAL A 60 -6.54 -43.14 -23.88
C VAL A 60 -7.63 -43.16 -22.79
N GLU A 61 -8.12 -44.33 -22.40
CA GLU A 61 -9.11 -44.47 -21.32
C GLU A 61 -8.50 -44.15 -19.96
N GLN A 62 -7.25 -44.55 -19.70
CA GLN A 62 -6.53 -44.17 -18.50
C GLN A 62 -6.33 -42.64 -18.42
N LEU A 63 -5.97 -41.98 -19.52
CA LEU A 63 -5.83 -40.51 -19.56
C LEU A 63 -7.17 -39.81 -19.27
N ARG A 64 -8.27 -40.25 -19.87
CA ARG A 64 -9.62 -39.72 -19.59
C ARG A 64 -10.03 -39.89 -18.13
N THR A 65 -9.69 -41.02 -17.53
CA THR A 65 -9.97 -41.30 -16.12
C THR A 65 -9.13 -40.40 -15.22
N LEU A 66 -7.87 -40.18 -15.59
CA LEU A 66 -6.98 -39.25 -14.87
C LEU A 66 -7.47 -37.81 -14.96
N GLU A 67 -7.89 -37.35 -16.13
CA GLU A 67 -8.45 -36.01 -16.34
C GLU A 67 -9.72 -35.79 -15.50
N LYS A 68 -10.62 -36.79 -15.45
CA LYS A 68 -11.80 -36.72 -14.55
C LYS A 68 -11.40 -36.62 -13.08
N SER A 69 -10.42 -37.43 -12.66
CA SER A 69 -9.92 -37.41 -11.29
C SER A 69 -9.28 -36.08 -10.93
N VAL A 70 -8.47 -35.50 -11.82
CA VAL A 70 -7.87 -34.16 -11.65
C VAL A 70 -8.93 -33.07 -11.58
N SER A 71 -9.98 -33.15 -12.40
CA SER A 71 -11.10 -32.20 -12.37
C SER A 71 -11.87 -32.29 -11.04
N MET A 72 -12.14 -33.49 -10.55
CA MET A 72 -12.79 -33.70 -9.25
C MET A 72 -11.94 -33.16 -8.10
N LEU A 73 -10.64 -33.47 -8.07
CA LEU A 73 -9.72 -32.96 -7.06
C LEU A 73 -9.61 -31.43 -7.07
N ARG A 74 -9.61 -30.81 -8.25
CA ARG A 74 -9.62 -29.33 -8.36
C ARG A 74 -10.89 -28.72 -7.76
N SER A 75 -12.05 -29.35 -7.98
CA SER A 75 -13.32 -28.91 -7.40
C SER A 75 -13.32 -29.07 -5.88
N GLU A 76 -12.82 -30.19 -5.38
CA GLU A 76 -12.74 -30.48 -3.94
C GLU A 76 -11.77 -29.52 -3.23
N VAL A 77 -10.61 -29.24 -3.85
CA VAL A 77 -9.65 -28.22 -3.34
C VAL A 77 -10.28 -26.83 -3.30
N LYS A 78 -11.07 -26.45 -4.32
CA LYS A 78 -11.78 -25.18 -4.33
C LYS A 78 -12.80 -25.11 -3.19
N GLU A 79 -13.60 -26.15 -3.00
CA GLU A 79 -14.59 -26.21 -1.93
C GLU A 79 -13.96 -26.17 -0.53
N LEU A 80 -12.86 -26.91 -0.33
CA LEU A 80 -12.09 -26.88 0.91
C LEU A 80 -11.49 -25.50 1.18
N ARG A 81 -11.02 -24.82 0.13
CA ARG A 81 -10.51 -23.43 0.24
C ARG A 81 -11.62 -22.46 0.65
N ASP A 82 -12.81 -22.61 0.05
CA ASP A 82 -13.98 -21.78 0.38
C ASP A 82 -14.47 -22.06 1.82
N GLN A 83 -14.45 -23.32 2.26
CA GLN A 83 -14.73 -23.68 3.65
C GLN A 83 -13.69 -23.11 4.62
N LEU A 84 -12.40 -23.20 4.29
CA LEU A 84 -11.31 -22.63 5.08
C LEU A 84 -11.45 -21.11 5.23
N ASN A 85 -11.77 -20.41 4.13
CA ASN A 85 -12.02 -18.97 4.15
C ASN A 85 -13.20 -18.60 5.07
N ARG A 86 -14.29 -19.37 5.06
CA ARG A 86 -15.43 -19.17 5.97
C ARG A 86 -15.06 -19.39 7.44
N ILE A 87 -14.19 -20.35 7.72
CA ILE A 87 -13.69 -20.62 9.07
C ILE A 87 -12.74 -19.52 9.54
N GLN A 88 -11.87 -19.01 8.65
CA GLN A 88 -10.95 -17.90 8.98
C GLN A 88 -11.67 -16.63 9.42
N VAL A 89 -12.83 -16.33 8.81
CA VAL A 89 -13.66 -15.17 9.21
C VAL A 89 -14.22 -15.31 10.64
N CYS A 90 -14.27 -16.52 11.16
CA CYS A 90 -14.81 -16.82 12.51
C CYS A 90 -13.72 -17.17 13.53
N LEU A 91 -12.42 -17.09 13.17
CA LEU A 91 -11.36 -17.42 14.11
C LEU A 91 -11.20 -16.32 15.16
N PRO A 92 -11.02 -16.67 16.44
CA PRO A 92 -10.71 -15.69 17.47
C PRO A 92 -9.40 -14.96 17.16
N VAL A 93 -9.31 -13.70 17.54
CA VAL A 93 -8.10 -12.87 17.40
C VAL A 93 -6.83 -13.55 17.95
N THR A 94 -7.00 -14.41 18.96
CA THR A 94 -5.91 -15.18 19.61
C THR A 94 -5.22 -16.21 18.71
N VAL A 95 -5.78 -16.52 17.54
CA VAL A 95 -5.17 -17.44 16.57
C VAL A 95 -4.04 -16.76 15.79
N TYR A 96 -4.11 -15.45 15.63
CA TYR A 96 -3.15 -14.69 14.88
C TYR A 96 -1.90 -14.39 15.73
N LYS A 97 -0.73 -14.54 15.11
CA LYS A 97 0.56 -14.31 15.76
C LYS A 97 1.32 -13.22 15.07
N LEU A 98 2.06 -12.44 15.87
CA LEU A 98 3.05 -11.52 15.34
C LEU A 98 4.10 -12.25 14.51
N PRO A 99 4.66 -11.61 13.46
CA PRO A 99 5.86 -12.10 12.80
C PRO A 99 7.03 -12.18 13.77
N GLU A 100 7.92 -13.17 13.58
CA GLU A 100 9.13 -13.33 14.41
C GLU A 100 10.10 -12.14 14.25
N VAL A 101 10.11 -11.52 13.09
CA VAL A 101 10.94 -10.35 12.79
C VAL A 101 10.04 -9.23 12.26
N VAL A 102 10.15 -8.08 12.88
CA VAL A 102 9.46 -6.85 12.47
C VAL A 102 10.49 -5.75 12.25
N SER A 103 10.37 -5.04 11.16
CA SER A 103 11.19 -3.87 10.86
C SER A 103 10.34 -2.73 10.33
N ILE A 104 10.77 -1.50 10.54
CA ILE A 104 10.18 -0.30 10.00
C ILE A 104 11.28 0.56 9.35
N CYS A 105 11.11 0.89 8.07
CA CYS A 105 12.10 1.60 7.28
C CYS A 105 13.51 0.96 7.32
N GLY A 106 13.59 -0.37 7.40
CA GLY A 106 14.84 -1.13 7.52
C GLY A 106 15.41 -1.24 8.93
N GLU A 107 14.90 -0.52 9.91
CA GLU A 107 15.31 -0.63 11.31
C GLU A 107 14.48 -1.69 12.05
N LYS A 108 15.17 -2.57 12.79
CA LYS A 108 14.53 -3.70 13.48
C LYS A 108 13.79 -3.23 14.73
N VAL A 109 12.58 -3.74 14.94
CA VAL A 109 11.88 -3.66 16.23
C VAL A 109 12.44 -4.76 17.14
N PRO A 110 12.95 -4.43 18.35
CA PRO A 110 13.67 -5.37 19.21
C PRO A 110 12.71 -6.33 19.93
N LEU A 111 12.15 -7.31 19.24
CA LEU A 111 11.18 -8.27 19.80
C LEU A 111 11.78 -9.26 20.80
N GLU A 112 13.10 -9.37 20.87
CA GLU A 112 13.84 -10.04 21.93
C GLU A 112 13.71 -9.34 23.30
N ASP A 113 13.42 -8.03 23.30
CA ASP A 113 13.03 -7.31 24.50
C ASP A 113 11.56 -7.58 24.82
N LYS A 114 11.30 -8.15 26.00
CA LYS A 114 9.97 -8.53 26.43
C LYS A 114 9.00 -7.34 26.46
N LYS A 115 9.45 -6.16 26.92
CA LYS A 115 8.61 -4.95 26.96
C LYS A 115 8.24 -4.49 25.56
N ALA A 116 9.20 -4.45 24.63
CA ALA A 116 8.94 -4.09 23.24
C ALA A 116 7.97 -5.07 22.57
N TRP A 117 8.13 -6.37 22.82
CA TRP A 117 7.21 -7.39 22.35
C TRP A 117 5.78 -7.18 22.90
N GLU A 118 5.64 -6.96 24.23
CA GLU A 118 4.36 -6.76 24.89
C GLU A 118 3.60 -5.52 24.33
N VAL A 119 4.32 -4.42 24.07
CA VAL A 119 3.72 -3.20 23.51
C VAL A 119 3.26 -3.45 22.06
N LEU A 120 4.09 -4.11 21.24
CA LEU A 120 3.71 -4.43 19.86
C LEU A 120 2.52 -5.39 19.82
N ASP A 121 2.51 -6.42 20.68
CA ASP A 121 1.41 -7.39 20.77
C ASP A 121 0.10 -6.71 21.18
N GLN A 122 0.15 -5.81 22.16
CA GLN A 122 -1.02 -5.03 22.58
C GLN A 122 -1.59 -4.18 21.44
N GLU A 123 -0.74 -3.45 20.69
CA GLU A 123 -1.18 -2.65 19.53
C GLU A 123 -1.73 -3.55 18.43
N PHE A 124 -1.10 -4.70 18.19
CA PHE A 124 -1.54 -5.66 17.18
C PHE A 124 -2.90 -6.26 17.52
N LEU A 125 -3.11 -6.74 18.73
CA LEU A 125 -4.40 -7.28 19.18
C LEU A 125 -5.50 -6.20 19.18
N SER A 126 -5.15 -4.97 19.57
CA SER A 126 -6.07 -3.84 19.53
C SER A 126 -6.52 -3.51 18.11
N ALA A 127 -5.60 -3.56 17.14
CA ALA A 127 -5.93 -3.33 15.73
C ALA A 127 -6.80 -4.47 15.16
N LEU A 128 -6.44 -5.73 15.42
CA LEU A 128 -7.23 -6.89 14.98
C LEU A 128 -8.63 -6.91 15.60
N GLY A 129 -8.77 -6.49 16.85
CA GLY A 129 -10.06 -6.36 17.53
C GLY A 129 -10.95 -5.25 16.96
N SER A 130 -10.38 -4.37 16.14
CA SER A 130 -11.08 -3.28 15.46
C SER A 130 -11.30 -3.58 13.98
N GLU A 131 -11.99 -4.67 13.66
CA GLU A 131 -12.21 -5.20 12.30
C GLU A 131 -12.63 -4.10 11.31
N ILE A 132 -13.65 -3.30 11.67
CA ILE A 132 -14.14 -2.20 10.82
C ILE A 132 -13.02 -1.20 10.50
N GLN A 133 -12.15 -0.92 11.46
CA GLN A 133 -11.04 -0.01 11.25
C GLN A 133 -10.03 -0.57 10.24
N VAL A 134 -9.67 -1.83 10.35
CA VAL A 134 -8.76 -2.50 9.40
C VAL A 134 -9.37 -2.53 8.01
N LEU A 135 -10.64 -2.92 7.86
CA LEU A 135 -11.35 -2.88 6.57
C LEU A 135 -11.35 -1.48 5.95
N LEU A 136 -11.55 -0.44 6.77
CA LEU A 136 -11.47 0.95 6.29
C LEU A 136 -10.04 1.37 5.93
N TRP A 137 -9.01 0.88 6.63
CA TRP A 137 -7.62 1.08 6.23
C TRP A 137 -7.35 0.49 4.85
N MET A 138 -7.75 -0.77 4.61
CA MET A 138 -7.58 -1.43 3.30
C MET A 138 -8.25 -0.64 2.18
N LYS A 139 -9.52 -0.23 2.37
CA LYS A 139 -10.29 0.54 1.38
C LYS A 139 -9.64 1.90 1.08
N ARG A 140 -9.18 2.63 2.11
CA ARG A 140 -8.55 3.94 1.96
C ARG A 140 -7.11 3.82 1.44
N ALA A 141 -6.36 2.79 1.84
CA ALA A 141 -5.03 2.51 1.30
C ALA A 141 -5.08 2.35 -0.23
N ARG A 142 -6.04 1.61 -0.77
CA ARG A 142 -6.24 1.48 -2.22
C ARG A 142 -6.40 2.84 -2.93
N ARG A 143 -7.03 3.82 -2.25
CA ARG A 143 -7.24 5.17 -2.77
C ARG A 143 -6.01 6.05 -2.70
N TYR A 144 -5.29 6.05 -1.58
CA TYR A 144 -4.26 7.05 -1.29
C TYR A 144 -2.82 6.54 -1.46
N PHE A 145 -2.56 5.26 -1.22
CA PHE A 145 -1.21 4.70 -1.31
C PHE A 145 -0.56 4.88 -2.68
N PRO A 146 -1.25 4.71 -3.82
CA PRO A 146 -0.59 4.89 -5.12
C PRO A 146 0.08 6.26 -5.29
N TYR A 147 -0.55 7.33 -4.77
CA TYR A 147 0.07 8.66 -4.78
C TYR A 147 1.20 8.79 -3.77
N ILE A 148 1.00 8.30 -2.53
CA ILE A 148 2.00 8.39 -1.47
C ILE A 148 3.25 7.60 -1.87
N GLU A 149 3.11 6.37 -2.35
CA GLU A 149 4.19 5.50 -2.83
C GLU A 149 4.98 6.14 -3.97
N LYS A 150 4.28 6.74 -4.94
CA LYS A 150 4.91 7.52 -6.00
C LYS A 150 5.79 8.63 -5.44
N LYS A 151 5.29 9.41 -4.46
CA LYS A 151 6.05 10.50 -3.85
C LYS A 151 7.21 10.00 -3.00
N LEU A 152 7.05 8.91 -2.27
CA LEU A 152 8.14 8.25 -1.54
C LEU A 152 9.28 7.85 -2.49
N SER A 153 8.94 7.22 -3.61
CA SER A 153 9.91 6.85 -4.64
C SER A 153 10.61 8.06 -5.26
N GLU A 154 9.86 9.11 -5.63
CA GLU A 154 10.41 10.36 -6.19
C GLU A 154 11.41 11.06 -5.23
N MET A 155 11.19 10.94 -3.93
CA MET A 155 12.02 11.55 -2.88
C MET A 155 13.10 10.62 -2.33
N ASN A 156 13.22 9.39 -2.83
CA ASN A 156 14.10 8.32 -2.34
C ASN A 156 13.92 8.06 -0.83
N LEU A 157 12.67 7.95 -0.39
CA LEU A 157 12.29 7.67 0.99
C LEU A 157 11.78 6.24 1.14
N PRO A 158 11.91 5.62 2.34
CA PRO A 158 11.38 4.30 2.59
C PRO A 158 9.87 4.20 2.38
N ASP A 159 9.43 3.15 1.70
CA ASP A 159 8.01 2.90 1.42
C ASP A 159 7.15 2.73 2.67
N ASP A 160 7.74 2.24 3.75
CA ASP A 160 7.07 2.06 5.04
C ASP A 160 6.48 3.36 5.64
N LEU A 161 6.99 4.53 5.24
CA LEU A 161 6.48 5.81 5.73
C LEU A 161 5.00 6.06 5.37
N LYS A 162 4.44 5.36 4.39
CA LYS A 162 3.00 5.41 4.09
C LYS A 162 2.12 4.94 5.24
N TYR A 163 2.61 4.02 6.07
CA TYR A 163 1.86 3.50 7.22
C TYR A 163 1.75 4.51 8.37
N LEU A 164 2.60 5.55 8.40
CA LEU A 164 2.45 6.66 9.34
C LEU A 164 1.12 7.40 9.11
N ALA A 165 0.71 7.65 7.87
CA ALA A 165 -0.59 8.25 7.58
C ALA A 165 -1.79 7.38 8.04
N VAL A 166 -1.58 6.05 8.09
CA VAL A 166 -2.58 5.13 8.69
C VAL A 166 -2.65 5.33 10.20
N ALA A 167 -1.49 5.38 10.88
CA ALA A 167 -1.44 5.59 12.34
C ALA A 167 -2.02 6.95 12.74
N GLU A 168 -1.80 8.01 11.94
CA GLU A 168 -2.26 9.37 12.22
C GLU A 168 -3.77 9.52 12.11
N SER A 169 -4.36 9.08 11.04
CA SER A 169 -5.77 9.35 10.76
C SER A 169 -6.59 8.15 10.29
N GLY A 170 -5.98 6.98 10.12
CA GLY A 170 -6.57 5.88 9.35
C GLY A 170 -6.84 6.31 7.90
N LEU A 171 -6.00 7.17 7.32
CA LEU A 171 -6.15 7.74 5.98
C LEU A 171 -7.47 8.54 5.80
N ARG A 172 -8.00 9.18 6.84
CA ARG A 172 -9.21 10.02 6.75
C ARG A 172 -8.84 11.43 6.29
N PRO A 173 -9.28 11.88 5.11
CA PRO A 173 -8.86 13.16 4.56
C PRO A 173 -9.43 14.37 5.29
N TYR A 174 -10.53 14.21 6.02
CA TYR A 174 -11.20 15.26 6.79
C TYR A 174 -11.05 15.07 8.31
N ALA A 175 -10.08 14.26 8.75
CA ALA A 175 -9.84 14.06 10.18
C ALA A 175 -9.37 15.35 10.85
N VAL A 176 -9.92 15.63 12.03
CA VAL A 176 -9.48 16.73 12.91
C VAL A 176 -9.35 16.18 14.32
N SER A 177 -8.21 16.42 14.97
CA SER A 177 -7.97 16.03 16.36
C SER A 177 -8.38 17.13 17.35
N SER A 178 -8.42 16.79 18.64
CA SER A 178 -8.62 17.77 19.72
C SER A 178 -7.52 18.85 19.76
N ALA A 179 -6.31 18.54 19.32
CA ALA A 179 -5.20 19.47 19.16
C ALA A 179 -5.28 20.28 17.85
N ARG A 180 -6.39 20.18 17.11
CA ARG A 180 -6.58 20.81 15.80
C ARG A 180 -5.59 20.35 14.72
N ALA A 181 -5.01 19.16 14.86
CA ALA A 181 -4.30 18.52 13.78
C ALA A 181 -5.31 18.07 12.71
N ALA A 182 -4.97 18.22 11.42
CA ALA A 182 -5.93 18.07 10.32
C ALA A 182 -5.40 17.24 9.15
N GLY A 183 -6.33 16.58 8.45
CA GLY A 183 -6.10 15.84 7.23
C GLY A 183 -5.50 14.44 7.44
N VAL A 184 -5.09 13.81 6.33
CA VAL A 184 -4.51 12.46 6.32
C VAL A 184 -3.26 12.36 7.19
N TRP A 185 -2.44 13.41 7.21
CA TRP A 185 -1.14 13.48 7.86
C TRP A 185 -1.17 14.20 9.21
N GLN A 186 -2.33 14.64 9.69
CA GLN A 186 -2.55 15.26 10.98
C GLN A 186 -1.58 16.41 11.31
N PHE A 187 -1.37 17.34 10.37
CA PHE A 187 -0.61 18.54 10.65
C PHE A 187 -1.31 19.48 11.61
N ILE A 188 -0.63 19.93 12.66
CA ILE A 188 -1.08 21.11 13.42
C ILE A 188 -0.84 22.40 12.60
N PRO A 189 -1.59 23.50 12.83
CA PRO A 189 -1.52 24.70 12.00
C PRO A 189 -0.12 25.24 11.79
N SER A 190 0.66 25.41 12.86
CA SER A 190 2.02 25.96 12.80
C SER A 190 3.00 25.11 12.02
N THR A 191 2.92 23.77 12.17
CA THR A 191 3.76 22.84 11.39
C THR A 191 3.31 22.81 9.92
N GLY A 192 2.01 22.84 9.67
CA GLY A 192 1.49 22.94 8.31
C GLY A 192 2.02 24.16 7.56
N GLU A 193 1.99 25.33 8.22
CA GLU A 193 2.51 26.58 7.66
C GLU A 193 4.03 26.50 7.36
N LYS A 194 4.82 25.95 8.30
CA LYS A 194 6.28 25.72 8.13
C LYS A 194 6.58 24.87 6.88
N TYR A 195 5.70 23.92 6.54
CA TYR A 195 5.83 23.07 5.36
C TYR A 195 4.95 23.50 4.18
N GLY A 196 4.63 24.81 4.11
CA GLY A 196 4.04 25.45 2.95
C GLY A 196 2.53 25.30 2.79
N MET A 197 1.82 24.77 3.80
CA MET A 197 0.36 24.66 3.77
C MET A 197 -0.29 25.93 4.35
N ARG A 198 -1.06 26.62 3.53
CA ARG A 198 -1.80 27.81 3.95
C ARG A 198 -3.05 27.40 4.73
N GLY A 199 -3.34 28.17 5.80
CA GLY A 199 -4.57 28.05 6.58
C GLY A 199 -5.19 29.40 6.86
N ASN A 200 -6.44 29.63 6.44
CA ASN A 200 -7.23 30.79 6.77
C ASN A 200 -8.72 30.42 6.81
N ARG A 201 -9.64 31.41 6.80
CA ARG A 201 -11.08 31.18 6.82
C ARG A 201 -11.60 30.44 5.58
N GLU A 202 -10.98 30.62 4.43
CA GLU A 202 -11.44 30.13 3.13
C GLU A 202 -10.69 28.91 2.63
N ILE A 203 -9.45 28.70 3.14
CA ILE A 203 -8.57 27.59 2.75
C ILE A 203 -7.93 27.00 4.00
N ASP A 204 -7.84 25.64 4.01
CA ASP A 204 -6.98 24.90 4.91
C ASP A 204 -6.30 23.76 4.12
N GLU A 205 -5.07 24.04 3.65
CA GLU A 205 -4.34 23.14 2.76
C GLU A 205 -3.83 21.87 3.45
N ARG A 206 -4.01 21.73 4.76
CA ARG A 206 -3.75 20.48 5.49
C ARG A 206 -4.73 19.37 5.08
N PHE A 207 -5.89 19.74 4.50
CA PHE A 207 -6.85 18.83 3.91
C PHE A 207 -6.58 18.51 2.42
N ASP A 208 -5.62 19.20 1.78
CA ASP A 208 -5.15 18.81 0.44
C ASP A 208 -4.19 17.62 0.60
N VAL A 209 -4.67 16.42 0.29
CA VAL A 209 -3.88 15.19 0.44
C VAL A 209 -2.55 15.23 -0.33
N PHE A 210 -2.53 15.89 -1.47
CA PHE A 210 -1.32 16.00 -2.29
C PHE A 210 -0.27 16.89 -1.61
N LYS A 211 -0.69 18.10 -1.23
CA LYS A 211 0.19 19.07 -0.58
C LYS A 211 0.63 18.61 0.81
N ALA A 212 -0.31 18.03 1.57
CA ALA A 212 0.00 17.47 2.88
C ALA A 212 0.96 16.28 2.79
N THR A 213 0.87 15.44 1.75
CA THR A 213 1.84 14.36 1.53
C THR A 213 3.23 14.90 1.26
N GLU A 214 3.37 15.87 0.34
CA GLU A 214 4.67 16.49 0.05
C GLU A 214 5.27 17.16 1.30
N GLY A 215 4.45 17.87 2.08
CA GLY A 215 4.86 18.47 3.33
C GLY A 215 5.29 17.44 4.38
N ALA A 216 4.54 16.35 4.54
CA ALA A 216 4.84 15.29 5.51
C ALA A 216 6.15 14.57 5.17
N LEU A 217 6.35 14.22 3.92
CA LEU A 217 7.58 13.55 3.48
C LEU A 217 8.80 14.46 3.58
N THR A 218 8.65 15.76 3.31
CA THR A 218 9.71 16.75 3.51
C THR A 218 10.05 16.88 4.99
N TYR A 219 9.05 16.91 5.87
CA TYR A 219 9.26 16.97 7.32
C TYR A 219 9.94 15.71 7.85
N LEU A 220 9.45 14.53 7.48
CA LEU A 220 10.05 13.24 7.88
C LEU A 220 11.49 13.11 7.41
N LYS A 221 11.81 13.58 6.20
CA LYS A 221 13.18 13.62 5.69
C LYS A 221 14.07 14.49 6.57
N ALA A 222 13.62 15.71 6.91
CA ALA A 222 14.38 16.62 7.78
C ALA A 222 14.58 16.02 9.18
N LEU A 223 13.56 15.35 9.74
CA LEU A 223 13.68 14.66 11.02
C LEU A 223 14.68 13.49 10.96
N TYR A 224 14.67 12.72 9.88
CA TYR A 224 15.67 11.66 9.70
C TYR A 224 17.08 12.22 9.51
N GLU A 225 17.25 13.32 8.82
CA GLU A 225 18.55 13.98 8.69
C GLU A 225 19.09 14.44 10.04
N GLU A 226 18.22 14.84 10.97
CA GLU A 226 18.59 15.23 12.34
C GLU A 226 18.91 14.01 13.23
N PHE A 227 17.99 13.04 13.30
CA PHE A 227 18.07 11.96 14.28
C PHE A 227 18.80 10.71 13.79
N ARG A 228 18.97 10.52 12.47
CA ARG A 228 19.58 9.35 11.83
C ARG A 228 18.96 8.00 12.23
N SER A 229 17.72 8.03 12.70
CA SER A 229 16.88 6.87 13.02
C SER A 229 15.45 7.16 12.61
N TRP A 230 14.84 6.24 11.88
CA TRP A 230 13.43 6.38 11.47
C TRP A 230 12.47 6.29 12.65
N PRO A 231 12.64 5.38 13.64
CA PRO A 231 11.82 5.39 14.86
C PRO A 231 11.87 6.72 15.60
N LEU A 232 13.05 7.34 15.75
CA LEU A 232 13.17 8.66 16.37
C LEU A 232 12.55 9.77 15.51
N ALA A 233 12.71 9.71 14.19
CA ALA A 233 12.07 10.66 13.28
C ALA A 233 10.54 10.57 13.35
N MET A 234 9.98 9.37 13.40
CA MET A 234 8.54 9.15 13.59
C MET A 234 8.06 9.64 14.97
N ALA A 235 8.82 9.37 16.02
CA ALA A 235 8.51 9.89 17.35
C ALA A 235 8.55 11.42 17.40
N ALA A 236 9.52 12.03 16.71
CA ALA A 236 9.63 13.49 16.59
C ALA A 236 8.48 14.09 15.76
N TYR A 237 8.00 13.39 14.73
CA TYR A 237 6.81 13.78 13.99
C TYR A 237 5.58 13.85 14.92
N ASN A 238 5.40 12.86 15.79
CA ASN A 238 4.27 12.76 16.71
C ASN A 238 4.31 13.83 17.83
N THR A 239 5.46 13.97 18.53
CA THR A 239 5.55 14.79 19.74
C THR A 239 6.38 16.09 19.61
N GLY A 240 6.96 16.31 18.43
CA GLY A 240 7.84 17.43 18.12
C GLY A 240 9.32 17.16 18.34
N GLU A 241 10.15 17.62 17.41
CA GLU A 241 11.61 17.42 17.40
C GLU A 241 12.31 17.94 18.67
N THR A 242 11.83 19.06 19.22
CA THR A 242 12.42 19.64 20.44
C THR A 242 12.32 18.71 21.65
N ARG A 243 11.20 18.00 21.79
CA ARG A 243 11.01 17.05 22.88
C ARG A 243 11.95 15.85 22.71
N ILE A 244 11.97 15.25 21.55
CA ILE A 244 12.84 14.07 21.29
C ILE A 244 14.31 14.43 21.52
N ARG A 245 14.76 15.60 21.05
CA ARG A 245 16.13 16.09 21.29
C ARG A 245 16.46 16.20 22.80
N LYS A 246 15.53 16.71 23.59
CA LYS A 246 15.71 16.80 25.06
C LYS A 246 15.80 15.41 25.69
N GLU A 247 14.92 14.49 25.32
CA GLU A 247 14.87 13.15 25.89
C GLU A 247 16.12 12.33 25.51
N VAL A 248 16.56 12.39 24.26
CA VAL A 248 17.82 11.78 23.80
C VAL A 248 19.01 12.29 24.60
N ALA A 249 19.10 13.62 24.82
CA ALA A 249 20.18 14.22 25.60
C ALA A 249 20.11 13.84 27.09
N LEU A 250 18.94 13.89 27.69
CA LEU A 250 18.70 13.57 29.11
C LEU A 250 19.00 12.09 29.41
N GLN A 251 18.47 11.21 28.59
CA GLN A 251 18.57 9.77 28.80
C GLN A 251 19.82 9.13 28.18
N ARG A 252 20.60 9.94 27.45
CA ARG A 252 21.90 9.54 26.85
C ARG A 252 21.81 8.30 25.94
N THR A 253 20.71 8.18 25.20
CA THR A 253 20.50 7.12 24.22
C THR A 253 19.80 7.66 22.97
N CYS A 254 20.19 7.14 21.80
CA CYS A 254 19.54 7.40 20.52
C CYS A 254 18.67 6.21 20.07
N ASP A 255 18.44 5.24 20.95
CA ASP A 255 17.55 4.12 20.67
C ASP A 255 16.14 4.47 21.14
N TYR A 256 15.23 4.69 20.18
CA TYR A 256 13.81 4.99 20.47
C TYR A 256 13.18 3.97 21.43
N PHE A 257 13.49 2.68 21.26
CA PHE A 257 12.90 1.60 22.03
C PHE A 257 13.40 1.53 23.50
N ARG A 258 14.39 2.36 23.83
CA ARG A 258 14.96 2.50 25.19
C ARG A 258 14.63 3.84 25.86
N LEU A 259 14.02 4.76 25.11
CA LEU A 259 13.60 6.05 25.65
C LEU A 259 12.32 5.92 26.48
N ASP A 260 12.32 6.58 27.63
CA ASP A 260 11.11 6.84 28.44
C ASP A 260 10.43 8.08 27.87
N LEU A 261 9.31 7.88 27.15
CA LEU A 261 8.56 8.91 26.45
C LEU A 261 7.11 8.93 26.97
N PRO A 262 6.33 9.97 26.67
CA PRO A 262 4.89 9.91 26.92
C PRO A 262 4.29 8.67 26.24
N LEU A 263 3.39 8.00 26.95
CA LEU A 263 2.81 6.71 26.55
C LEU A 263 2.31 6.69 25.09
N GLU A 264 1.71 7.79 24.64
CA GLU A 264 1.26 7.92 23.23
C GLU A 264 2.43 7.82 22.25
N THR A 265 3.53 8.51 22.57
CA THR A 265 4.74 8.53 21.72
C THR A 265 5.49 7.20 21.80
N GLU A 266 5.58 6.56 22.99
CA GLU A 266 6.15 5.20 23.14
C GLU A 266 5.42 4.16 22.29
N ARG A 267 4.10 4.29 22.12
CA ARG A 267 3.28 3.36 21.34
C ARG A 267 3.21 3.70 19.85
N TYR A 268 3.64 4.90 19.47
CA TYR A 268 3.39 5.43 18.14
C TYR A 268 4.06 4.62 17.01
N VAL A 269 5.35 4.33 17.15
CA VAL A 269 6.09 3.54 16.14
C VAL A 269 5.56 2.11 16.05
N TYR A 270 5.12 1.54 17.17
CA TYR A 270 4.49 0.21 17.17
C TYR A 270 3.15 0.21 16.42
N ARG A 271 2.34 1.27 16.53
CA ARG A 271 1.11 1.43 15.73
C ARG A 271 1.42 1.48 14.23
N ILE A 272 2.48 2.17 13.82
CA ILE A 272 2.93 2.21 12.43
C ILE A 272 3.37 0.81 11.97
N ALA A 273 4.16 0.11 12.80
CA ALA A 273 4.59 -1.25 12.52
C ALA A 273 3.40 -2.22 12.40
N VAL A 274 2.40 -2.10 13.27
CA VAL A 274 1.15 -2.90 13.20
C VAL A 274 0.37 -2.61 11.91
N ALA A 275 0.23 -1.34 11.52
CA ALA A 275 -0.41 -1.00 10.26
C ALA A 275 0.33 -1.62 9.06
N LYS A 276 1.67 -1.62 9.08
CA LYS A 276 2.50 -2.33 8.10
C LYS A 276 2.23 -3.83 8.12
N ILE A 277 2.32 -4.47 9.28
CA ILE A 277 2.13 -5.92 9.44
C ILE A 277 0.80 -6.36 8.83
N ILE A 278 -0.29 -5.69 9.19
CA ILE A 278 -1.64 -6.07 8.76
C ILE A 278 -1.87 -5.75 7.27
N LEU A 279 -1.49 -4.55 6.81
CA LEU A 279 -1.77 -4.11 5.44
C LEU A 279 -0.83 -4.71 4.39
N SER A 280 0.33 -5.25 4.79
CA SER A 280 1.23 -5.97 3.87
C SER A 280 0.68 -7.35 3.47
N ASP A 281 -0.06 -8.02 4.34
CA ASP A 281 -0.72 -9.30 4.06
C ASP A 281 -2.02 -9.43 4.89
N PRO A 282 -3.09 -8.70 4.51
CA PRO A 282 -4.33 -8.68 5.27
C PRO A 282 -4.98 -10.06 5.38
N LYS A 283 -4.83 -10.88 4.34
CA LYS A 283 -5.43 -12.23 4.30
C LYS A 283 -4.88 -13.16 5.38
N LYS A 284 -3.61 -13.00 5.72
CA LYS A 284 -2.96 -13.74 6.81
C LYS A 284 -3.67 -13.50 8.16
N TYR A 285 -4.30 -12.34 8.31
CA TYR A 285 -4.98 -11.89 9.54
C TYR A 285 -6.51 -11.91 9.41
N GLY A 286 -7.03 -12.67 8.44
CA GLY A 286 -8.47 -12.87 8.28
C GLY A 286 -9.21 -11.77 7.51
N PHE A 287 -8.52 -10.76 6.98
CA PHE A 287 -9.13 -9.67 6.23
C PHE A 287 -9.04 -9.91 4.73
N SER A 288 -10.16 -10.01 4.08
CA SER A 288 -10.25 -10.16 2.62
C SER A 288 -11.34 -9.25 2.06
N LEU A 289 -11.00 -8.50 1.03
CA LEU A 289 -11.93 -7.67 0.27
C LEU A 289 -11.73 -7.97 -1.21
N ASP A 290 -12.86 -8.05 -1.94
CA ASP A 290 -12.85 -8.10 -3.39
C ASP A 290 -12.51 -6.71 -3.97
N GLU A 291 -12.00 -6.65 -5.19
CA GLU A 291 -11.65 -5.39 -5.86
C GLU A 291 -12.80 -4.38 -5.92
N ASN A 292 -14.04 -4.85 -6.11
CA ASN A 292 -15.26 -4.01 -6.15
C ASN A 292 -15.68 -3.47 -4.78
N GLN A 293 -15.11 -3.98 -3.69
CA GLN A 293 -15.34 -3.48 -2.33
C GLN A 293 -14.31 -2.42 -1.91
N LEU A 294 -13.22 -2.28 -2.66
CA LEU A 294 -12.18 -1.29 -2.41
C LEU A 294 -12.60 0.10 -2.92
N TYR A 295 -12.04 1.15 -2.33
CA TYR A 295 -12.26 2.50 -2.85
C TYR A 295 -11.34 2.75 -4.06
N GLU A 296 -11.90 3.35 -5.11
CA GLU A 296 -11.12 3.68 -6.31
C GLU A 296 -9.94 4.61 -5.99
N ALA A 297 -8.84 4.42 -6.70
CA ALA A 297 -7.69 5.30 -6.59
C ALA A 297 -8.07 6.74 -7.01
N LEU A 298 -7.39 7.74 -6.44
CA LEU A 298 -7.62 9.14 -6.80
C LEU A 298 -7.26 9.35 -8.27
N GLN A 299 -8.27 9.69 -9.07
CA GLN A 299 -8.12 10.12 -10.46
C GLN A 299 -8.63 11.55 -10.56
N LEU A 300 -7.72 12.51 -10.58
CA LEU A 300 -8.03 13.94 -10.57
C LEU A 300 -7.13 14.66 -11.57
N GLU A 301 -7.68 15.65 -12.26
CA GLU A 301 -6.92 16.64 -13.01
C GLU A 301 -6.59 17.79 -12.06
N ARG A 302 -5.30 17.94 -11.72
CA ARG A 302 -4.84 18.98 -10.83
C ARG A 302 -4.32 20.17 -11.64
N ILE A 303 -5.00 21.30 -11.55
CA ILE A 303 -4.66 22.52 -12.29
C ILE A 303 -4.25 23.65 -11.34
N GLN A 304 -3.36 24.51 -11.82
CA GLN A 304 -2.99 25.75 -11.14
C GLN A 304 -3.64 26.95 -11.86
N ILE A 305 -4.26 27.81 -11.09
CA ILE A 305 -4.99 28.97 -11.61
C ILE A 305 -4.61 30.24 -10.85
N GLU A 306 -4.60 31.37 -11.54
CA GLU A 306 -4.39 32.69 -10.95
C GLU A 306 -5.69 33.48 -11.05
N LEU A 307 -6.30 33.77 -9.92
CA LEU A 307 -7.61 34.39 -9.80
C LEU A 307 -7.48 35.89 -9.49
N PRO A 308 -7.99 36.79 -10.35
CA PRO A 308 -7.98 38.23 -10.06
C PRO A 308 -9.00 38.62 -8.97
N MET A 309 -9.99 37.78 -8.69
CA MET A 309 -11.02 37.92 -7.66
C MET A 309 -11.56 36.53 -7.27
N PRO A 310 -12.26 36.40 -6.13
CA PRO A 310 -12.84 35.11 -5.76
C PRO A 310 -13.78 34.55 -6.83
N LEU A 311 -13.72 33.24 -7.05
CA LEU A 311 -14.52 32.51 -8.02
C LEU A 311 -15.49 31.57 -7.28
N PRO A 312 -16.82 31.73 -7.45
CA PRO A 312 -17.80 30.82 -6.85
C PRO A 312 -17.60 29.38 -7.30
N ILE A 313 -17.61 28.43 -6.34
CA ILE A 313 -17.49 27.00 -6.65
C ILE A 313 -18.66 26.53 -7.51
N THR A 314 -19.85 27.12 -7.33
CA THR A 314 -21.04 26.85 -8.15
C THR A 314 -20.84 27.18 -9.64
N ASP A 315 -20.09 28.24 -9.95
CA ASP A 315 -19.80 28.63 -11.33
C ASP A 315 -18.87 27.61 -11.99
N VAL A 316 -17.86 27.12 -11.25
CA VAL A 316 -16.97 26.05 -11.69
C VAL A 316 -17.75 24.76 -11.95
N ALA A 317 -18.56 24.34 -10.97
CA ALA A 317 -19.36 23.11 -11.07
C ALA A 317 -20.29 23.15 -12.28
N SER A 318 -21.01 24.25 -12.46
CA SER A 318 -21.89 24.45 -13.62
C SER A 318 -21.14 24.43 -14.95
N ALA A 319 -19.97 25.06 -15.02
CA ALA A 319 -19.16 25.15 -16.23
C ALA A 319 -18.64 23.79 -16.71
N ILE A 320 -18.32 22.88 -15.80
CA ILE A 320 -17.82 21.54 -16.16
C ILE A 320 -18.90 20.45 -16.12
N GLY A 321 -20.12 20.80 -15.67
CA GLY A 321 -21.27 19.90 -15.68
C GLY A 321 -21.27 18.87 -14.57
N VAL A 322 -20.86 19.27 -13.35
CA VAL A 322 -20.87 18.45 -12.12
C VAL A 322 -21.62 19.18 -11.00
N TYR A 323 -21.84 18.49 -9.88
CA TYR A 323 -22.47 19.15 -8.73
C TYR A 323 -21.43 19.94 -7.90
N TYR A 324 -21.93 20.95 -7.20
CA TYR A 324 -21.14 21.71 -6.22
C TYR A 324 -20.42 20.79 -5.20
N LYS A 325 -21.13 19.76 -4.72
CA LYS A 325 -20.62 18.79 -3.77
C LYS A 325 -19.41 18.04 -4.32
N ASP A 326 -19.42 17.67 -5.59
CA ASP A 326 -18.31 16.95 -6.22
C ASP A 326 -17.03 17.78 -6.20
N ILE A 327 -17.14 19.09 -6.51
CA ILE A 327 -15.97 20.00 -6.42
C ILE A 327 -15.48 20.14 -4.99
N LYS A 328 -16.38 20.23 -4.01
CA LYS A 328 -16.00 20.32 -2.58
C LYS A 328 -15.29 19.05 -2.10
N GLU A 329 -15.78 17.87 -2.48
CA GLU A 329 -15.19 16.58 -2.09
C GLU A 329 -13.79 16.35 -2.71
N MET A 330 -13.56 16.86 -3.92
CA MET A 330 -12.24 16.81 -4.58
C MET A 330 -11.28 17.88 -4.03
N ASN A 331 -11.79 18.92 -3.37
CA ASN A 331 -11.05 20.09 -2.91
C ASN A 331 -11.34 20.37 -1.42
N LEU A 332 -11.09 19.39 -0.56
CA LEU A 332 -11.39 19.52 0.88
C LEU A 332 -10.69 20.70 1.55
N HIS A 333 -9.60 21.19 0.95
CA HIS A 333 -8.89 22.38 1.40
C HIS A 333 -9.67 23.69 1.19
N LEU A 334 -10.68 23.72 0.33
CA LEU A 334 -11.57 24.87 0.16
C LEU A 334 -12.68 24.82 1.24
N THR A 335 -12.51 25.58 2.32
CA THR A 335 -13.44 25.58 3.46
C THR A 335 -14.67 26.43 3.21
N GLY A 336 -14.56 27.48 2.37
CA GLY A 336 -15.67 28.36 1.96
C GLY A 336 -16.38 27.90 0.71
N ASP A 337 -17.28 28.75 0.20
CA ASP A 337 -18.09 28.53 -1.00
C ASP A 337 -17.48 29.15 -2.27
N VAL A 338 -16.34 29.82 -2.10
CA VAL A 338 -15.58 30.45 -3.18
C VAL A 338 -14.14 29.94 -3.18
N ILE A 339 -13.55 29.94 -4.37
CA ILE A 339 -12.11 29.79 -4.55
C ILE A 339 -11.52 31.18 -4.40
N PRO A 340 -10.63 31.45 -3.42
CA PRO A 340 -10.10 32.78 -3.14
C PRO A 340 -9.25 33.34 -4.29
N SER A 341 -9.09 34.64 -4.33
CA SER A 341 -8.16 35.30 -5.27
C SER A 341 -6.70 34.89 -5.07
N GLY A 342 -5.88 35.12 -6.07
CA GLY A 342 -4.46 34.74 -6.11
C GLY A 342 -4.22 33.35 -6.67
N GLY A 343 -3.01 32.83 -6.45
CA GLY A 343 -2.61 31.50 -6.92
C GLY A 343 -3.31 30.37 -6.16
N GLN A 344 -4.06 29.55 -6.88
CA GLN A 344 -4.81 28.43 -6.31
C GLN A 344 -4.54 27.14 -7.07
N THR A 345 -4.60 26.03 -6.36
CA THR A 345 -4.65 24.69 -6.96
C THR A 345 -6.09 24.19 -6.90
N LEU A 346 -6.61 23.69 -8.01
CA LEU A 346 -7.95 23.13 -8.10
C LEU A 346 -7.88 21.71 -8.66
N ASN A 347 -8.55 20.80 -8.00
CA ASN A 347 -8.71 19.42 -8.43
C ASN A 347 -10.04 19.29 -9.15
N LEU A 348 -10.01 18.72 -10.34
CA LEU A 348 -11.18 18.54 -11.21
C LEU A 348 -11.34 17.03 -11.55
N PRO A 349 -12.56 16.60 -11.93
CA PRO A 349 -12.75 15.27 -12.48
C PRO A 349 -11.93 15.06 -13.77
N PRO A 350 -11.51 13.83 -14.09
CA PRO A 350 -10.82 13.52 -15.33
C PRO A 350 -11.62 13.98 -16.57
N GLY A 351 -10.94 14.56 -17.56
CA GLY A 351 -11.55 15.08 -18.80
C GLY A 351 -12.29 16.41 -18.64
N SER A 352 -12.16 17.11 -17.49
CA SER A 352 -12.88 18.36 -17.23
C SER A 352 -12.09 19.63 -17.56
N SER A 353 -10.77 19.52 -17.67
CA SER A 353 -9.87 20.68 -17.80
C SER A 353 -10.21 21.57 -18.99
N GLU A 354 -10.52 21.01 -20.15
CA GLU A 354 -10.85 21.82 -21.36
C GLU A 354 -12.09 22.67 -21.14
N ARG A 355 -13.16 22.08 -20.56
CA ARG A 355 -14.40 22.83 -20.24
C ARG A 355 -14.13 23.92 -19.23
N PHE A 356 -13.34 23.60 -18.20
CA PHE A 356 -12.92 24.58 -17.20
C PHE A 356 -12.14 25.74 -17.85
N TRP A 357 -11.11 25.47 -18.67
CA TRP A 357 -10.29 26.51 -19.27
C TRP A 357 -11.07 27.36 -20.26
N SER A 358 -12.06 26.79 -20.98
CA SER A 358 -12.98 27.55 -21.85
C SER A 358 -13.82 28.55 -21.04
N PHE A 359 -14.44 28.07 -19.96
CA PHE A 359 -15.17 28.91 -19.01
C PHE A 359 -14.25 29.98 -18.41
N PHE A 360 -13.09 29.61 -17.90
CA PHE A 360 -12.19 30.48 -17.17
C PHE A 360 -11.66 31.64 -18.01
N ARG A 361 -11.37 31.41 -19.30
CA ARG A 361 -10.98 32.46 -20.23
C ARG A 361 -12.08 33.53 -20.39
N ASN A 362 -13.33 33.10 -20.50
CA ASN A 362 -14.47 34.01 -20.64
C ASN A 362 -14.77 34.75 -19.33
N TRP A 363 -14.76 34.06 -18.23
CA TRP A 363 -14.92 34.62 -16.88
C TRP A 363 -13.87 35.71 -16.59
N LYS A 364 -12.58 35.44 -16.88
CA LYS A 364 -11.49 36.38 -16.70
C LYS A 364 -11.64 37.65 -17.59
N ARG A 365 -12.20 37.55 -18.79
CA ARG A 365 -12.53 38.72 -19.64
C ARG A 365 -13.61 39.56 -18.99
N THR A 366 -14.63 38.94 -18.43
CA THR A 366 -15.73 39.66 -17.76
C THR A 366 -15.24 40.39 -16.51
N CYS A 367 -14.34 39.78 -15.73
CA CYS A 367 -13.75 40.43 -14.56
C CYS A 367 -12.94 41.71 -14.93
N ARG A 368 -12.23 41.70 -16.09
CA ARG A 368 -11.49 42.88 -16.58
C ARG A 368 -12.36 44.04 -16.99
N ARG A 369 -13.61 43.79 -17.40
CA ARG A 369 -14.57 44.85 -17.80
C ARG A 369 -15.29 45.51 -16.63
N LYS A 370 -15.23 44.89 -15.43
CA LYS A 370 -15.84 45.40 -14.20
C LYS A 370 -14.87 46.20 -13.32
N LYS A 371 -13.59 46.25 -13.67
CA LYS A 371 -12.59 47.17 -13.12
C LYS A 371 -12.49 48.43 -13.98
#